data_1fb51a56ed9628932ac57dbc514e38d2
#
_entry.id   1fb51a56ed9628932ac57dbc514e38d2
#
_cell.length_a   1.000
_cell.length_b   1.000
_cell.length_c   1.000
_cell.angle_alpha   90.00
_cell.angle_beta   90.00
_cell.angle_gamma   90.00
#
_symmetry.space_group_name_H-M   'P 1'
#
loop_
_entity.id
_entity.type
_entity.pdbx_description
1 polymer ?
#
loop_
_entity_poly.entity_id
_entity_poly.type
_entity_poly.pdbx_seq_one_letter_code
_entity_poly.pdbx_strand_id
1 'polypeptide(L)'
;MKRTATAQWKGTGKEGMGKLSTQSGVVKNKKYDFRSRFDDGIYTNPEELIAAAHAGCFSMKLSFVLVAAGFTPRKIETTCTITLENGAITESHLDVKAKVPRMKADKFAECAAEAKESCPISKLLNTNITMEAGLA
;
A
#
# COMPACT_ATOMS: atom_id res chain seq x y z
N MET A 1 15.35 3.86 -13.66
CA MET A 1 15.45 4.24 -12.23
C MET A 1 15.39 2.99 -11.37
N LYS A 2 16.29 2.89 -10.39
CA LYS A 2 16.37 1.72 -9.50
C LYS A 2 16.24 2.13 -8.04
N ARG A 3 15.58 1.31 -7.25
CA ARG A 3 15.48 1.47 -5.80
C ARG A 3 15.82 0.15 -5.14
N THR A 4 16.48 0.19 -3.99
CA THR A 4 16.96 -1.01 -3.32
C THR A 4 16.55 -1.05 -1.86
N ALA A 5 16.44 -2.26 -1.35
CA ALA A 5 16.29 -2.54 0.06
C ALA A 5 17.08 -3.80 0.38
N THR A 6 17.47 -3.96 1.64
CA THR A 6 18.24 -5.11 2.11
C THR A 6 17.54 -5.75 3.27
N ALA A 7 17.48 -7.07 3.27
CA ALA A 7 17.01 -7.86 4.39
C ALA A 7 18.14 -8.78 4.86
N GLN A 8 18.29 -8.89 6.17
CA GLN A 8 19.18 -9.84 6.79
C GLN A 8 18.35 -10.72 7.72
N TRP A 9 18.58 -12.04 7.66
CA TRP A 9 17.91 -12.99 8.55
C TRP A 9 18.95 -13.87 9.24
N LYS A 10 18.76 -14.11 10.54
CA LYS A 10 19.62 -14.98 11.32
C LYS A 10 18.77 -16.00 12.07
N GLY A 11 19.09 -17.27 11.92
CA GLY A 11 18.42 -18.37 12.60
C GLY A 11 17.32 -19.02 11.78
N THR A 12 16.51 -19.84 12.46
CA THR A 12 15.40 -20.54 11.81
C THR A 12 14.26 -19.58 11.47
N GLY A 13 13.34 -20.02 10.62
CA GLY A 13 12.18 -19.21 10.25
C GLY A 13 11.31 -18.87 11.45
N LYS A 14 11.13 -19.80 12.38
CA LYS A 14 10.26 -19.59 13.54
C LYS A 14 10.94 -18.87 14.70
N GLU A 15 12.21 -19.10 14.93
CA GLU A 15 12.91 -18.60 16.12
C GLU A 15 13.94 -17.53 15.81
N GLY A 16 14.22 -17.29 14.54
CA GLY A 16 15.21 -16.31 14.11
C GLY A 16 14.73 -14.88 14.19
N MET A 17 15.60 -13.99 13.73
CA MET A 17 15.34 -12.54 13.72
C MET A 17 15.86 -11.92 12.43
N GLY A 18 15.05 -11.06 11.84
CA GLY A 18 15.44 -10.31 10.66
C GLY A 18 15.53 -8.82 10.90
N LYS A 19 16.17 -8.15 9.96
CA LYS A 19 16.25 -6.68 9.91
C LYS A 19 16.08 -6.24 8.47
N LEU A 20 15.36 -5.13 8.29
CA LEU A 20 15.11 -4.53 6.99
C LEU A 20 15.69 -3.11 6.96
N SER A 21 16.24 -2.75 5.82
CA SER A 21 16.72 -1.39 5.55
C SER A 21 16.41 -1.00 4.13
N THR A 22 16.03 0.27 3.93
CA THR A 22 15.76 0.82 2.60
C THR A 22 16.89 1.76 2.19
N GLN A 23 17.05 1.94 0.87
CA GLN A 23 18.07 2.81 0.31
C GLN A 23 18.01 4.24 0.88
N SER A 24 16.82 4.77 1.12
CA SER A 24 16.64 6.12 1.68
C SER A 24 17.03 6.23 3.14
N GLY A 25 17.13 5.09 3.85
CA GLY A 25 17.37 5.09 5.29
C GLY A 25 16.14 5.38 6.14
N VAL A 26 14.98 5.65 5.54
CA VAL A 26 13.71 5.85 6.26
C VAL A 26 13.36 4.61 7.07
N VAL A 27 13.55 3.43 6.49
CA VAL A 27 13.54 2.16 7.21
C VAL A 27 15.00 1.76 7.38
N LYS A 28 15.48 1.68 8.62
CA LYS A 28 16.88 1.38 8.91
C LYS A 28 16.97 0.37 10.04
N ASN A 29 17.49 -0.81 9.75
CA ASN A 29 17.68 -1.90 10.71
C ASN A 29 16.41 -2.21 11.51
N LYS A 30 15.25 -2.15 10.87
CA LYS A 30 13.98 -2.43 11.53
C LYS A 30 13.77 -3.92 11.62
N LYS A 31 13.45 -4.38 12.83
CA LYS A 31 13.30 -5.81 13.13
C LYS A 31 12.00 -6.37 12.55
N TYR A 32 12.06 -7.64 12.17
CA TYR A 32 10.87 -8.44 11.87
C TYR A 32 11.16 -9.89 12.24
N ASP A 33 10.11 -10.63 12.56
CA ASP A 33 10.22 -12.03 12.98
C ASP A 33 8.94 -12.79 12.60
N PHE A 34 8.90 -14.07 12.96
CA PHE A 34 7.73 -14.91 12.66
C PHE A 34 6.46 -14.36 13.29
N ARG A 35 6.53 -13.93 14.54
CA ARG A 35 5.34 -13.41 15.26
C ARG A 35 4.81 -12.12 14.66
N SER A 36 5.68 -11.25 14.20
CA SER A 36 5.28 -9.98 13.58
C SER A 36 4.61 -10.19 12.22
N ARG A 37 4.80 -11.33 11.61
CA ARG A 37 4.24 -11.66 10.31
C ARG A 37 2.98 -12.51 10.41
N PHE A 38 2.96 -13.49 11.31
CA PHE A 38 1.91 -14.53 11.37
C PHE A 38 1.11 -14.54 12.68
N ASP A 39 1.43 -13.66 13.61
CA ASP A 39 0.82 -13.61 14.93
C ASP A 39 0.76 -12.16 15.42
N ASP A 40 0.77 -11.91 16.71
CA ASP A 40 0.63 -10.60 17.37
C ASP A 40 1.96 -9.92 17.72
N GLY A 41 2.98 -10.11 16.90
CA GLY A 41 4.30 -9.49 17.13
C GLY A 41 4.29 -7.97 16.96
N ILE A 42 5.28 -7.31 17.55
CA ILE A 42 5.34 -5.85 17.65
C ILE A 42 6.25 -5.18 16.61
N TYR A 43 6.96 -5.96 15.80
CA TYR A 43 7.88 -5.43 14.79
C TYR A 43 7.16 -5.19 13.46
N THR A 44 7.88 -4.71 12.46
CA THR A 44 7.32 -4.60 11.11
C THR A 44 7.19 -5.97 10.45
N ASN A 45 6.60 -6.00 9.26
CA ASN A 45 6.46 -7.20 8.45
C ASN A 45 6.35 -6.83 6.97
N PRO A 46 6.61 -7.78 6.06
CA PRO A 46 6.51 -7.52 4.62
C PRO A 46 5.12 -7.08 4.17
N GLU A 47 4.07 -7.61 4.80
CA GLU A 47 2.70 -7.35 4.39
C GLU A 47 2.29 -5.90 4.64
N GLU A 48 2.63 -5.32 5.81
CA GLU A 48 2.34 -3.90 6.06
C GLU A 48 3.19 -2.98 5.18
N LEU A 49 4.39 -3.39 4.81
CA LEU A 49 5.23 -2.62 3.89
C LEU A 49 4.63 -2.61 2.47
N ILE A 50 4.07 -3.73 2.03
CA ILE A 50 3.31 -3.80 0.77
C ILE A 50 2.08 -2.90 0.86
N ALA A 51 1.37 -2.93 1.98
CA ALA A 51 0.20 -2.08 2.20
C ALA A 51 0.58 -0.59 2.10
N ALA A 52 1.68 -0.19 2.74
CA ALA A 52 2.18 1.17 2.66
C ALA A 52 2.54 1.57 1.22
N ALA A 53 3.21 0.67 0.50
CA ALA A 53 3.58 0.90 -0.90
C ALA A 53 2.34 1.07 -1.78
N HIS A 54 1.34 0.20 -1.62
CA HIS A 54 0.12 0.26 -2.42
C HIS A 54 -0.69 1.52 -2.11
N ALA A 55 -0.88 1.84 -0.84
CA ALA A 55 -1.60 3.05 -0.42
C ALA A 55 -0.92 4.32 -0.94
N GLY A 56 0.40 4.41 -0.83
CA GLY A 56 1.17 5.56 -1.29
C GLY A 56 1.13 5.75 -2.80
N CYS A 57 1.35 4.67 -3.54
CA CYS A 57 1.32 4.69 -4.99
C CYS A 57 -0.08 5.05 -5.52
N PHE A 58 -1.12 4.43 -4.96
CA PHE A 58 -2.50 4.71 -5.34
C PHE A 58 -2.86 6.18 -5.09
N SER A 59 -2.55 6.70 -3.91
CA SER A 59 -2.90 8.08 -3.54
C SER A 59 -2.28 9.10 -4.50
N MET A 60 -1.01 8.92 -4.85
CA MET A 60 -0.34 9.80 -5.81
C MET A 60 -0.94 9.64 -7.21
N LYS A 61 -1.23 8.41 -7.64
CA LYS A 61 -1.85 8.16 -8.94
C LYS A 61 -3.23 8.79 -9.02
N LEU A 62 -4.02 8.67 -7.97
CA LEU A 62 -5.35 9.31 -7.91
C LEU A 62 -5.21 10.84 -8.04
N SER A 63 -4.23 11.45 -7.39
CA SER A 63 -3.99 12.88 -7.52
C SER A 63 -3.71 13.27 -8.98
N PHE A 64 -2.87 12.52 -9.69
CA PHE A 64 -2.61 12.77 -11.10
C PHE A 64 -3.87 12.64 -11.96
N VAL A 65 -4.67 11.60 -11.72
CA VAL A 65 -5.91 11.37 -12.48
C VAL A 65 -6.91 12.50 -12.22
N LEU A 66 -7.07 12.93 -10.97
CA LEU A 66 -7.97 14.02 -10.60
C LEU A 66 -7.56 15.34 -11.26
N VAL A 67 -6.27 15.66 -11.22
CA VAL A 67 -5.77 16.90 -11.84
C VAL A 67 -5.97 16.85 -13.36
N ALA A 68 -5.74 15.72 -14.00
CA ALA A 68 -6.00 15.56 -15.43
C ALA A 68 -7.47 15.74 -15.78
N ALA A 69 -8.38 15.42 -14.84
CA ALA A 69 -9.83 15.63 -15.01
C ALA A 69 -10.27 17.07 -14.66
N GLY A 70 -9.35 17.94 -14.25
CA GLY A 70 -9.63 19.33 -13.93
C GLY A 70 -9.92 19.62 -12.46
N PHE A 71 -9.60 18.70 -11.56
CA PHE A 71 -9.89 18.85 -10.14
C PHE A 71 -8.60 18.73 -9.31
N THR A 72 -8.41 19.63 -8.36
CA THR A 72 -7.27 19.58 -7.45
C THR A 72 -7.72 19.05 -6.08
N PRO A 73 -7.24 17.87 -5.66
CA PRO A 73 -7.62 17.36 -4.34
C PRO A 73 -6.97 18.18 -3.24
N ARG A 74 -7.72 18.42 -2.16
CA ARG A 74 -7.16 19.01 -0.94
C ARG A 74 -6.52 17.95 -0.06
N LYS A 75 -7.09 16.74 -0.06
CA LYS A 75 -6.58 15.63 0.74
C LYS A 75 -7.04 14.32 0.12
N ILE A 76 -6.13 13.37 0.08
CA ILE A 76 -6.43 11.98 -0.23
C ILE A 76 -5.88 11.15 0.92
N GLU A 77 -6.73 10.34 1.53
CA GLU A 77 -6.33 9.42 2.57
C GLU A 77 -6.69 8.01 2.14
N THR A 78 -5.69 7.15 2.05
CA THR A 78 -5.87 5.77 1.63
C THR A 78 -5.35 4.85 2.70
N THR A 79 -6.20 3.93 3.15
CA THR A 79 -5.80 2.81 4.00
C THR A 79 -5.81 1.55 3.15
N CYS A 80 -4.69 0.85 3.13
CA CYS A 80 -4.58 -0.42 2.40
C CYS A 80 -4.49 -1.55 3.41
N THR A 81 -5.30 -2.58 3.20
CA THR A 81 -5.29 -3.80 4.00
C THR A 81 -4.84 -4.96 3.12
N ILE A 82 -3.75 -5.61 3.50
CA ILE A 82 -3.23 -6.81 2.85
C ILE A 82 -3.67 -8.03 3.66
N THR A 83 -4.33 -8.97 2.99
CA THR A 83 -4.75 -10.22 3.62
C THR A 83 -3.80 -11.34 3.25
N LEU A 84 -3.25 -12.00 4.27
CA LEU A 84 -2.36 -13.16 4.13
C LEU A 84 -3.09 -14.39 4.66
N GLU A 85 -3.30 -15.38 3.80
CA GLU A 85 -3.99 -16.62 4.15
C GLU A 85 -3.26 -17.80 3.55
N ASN A 86 -2.99 -18.82 4.37
CA ASN A 86 -2.36 -20.07 3.91
C ASN A 86 -1.08 -19.84 3.07
N GLY A 87 -0.27 -18.87 3.49
CA GLY A 87 1.00 -18.57 2.83
C GLY A 87 0.89 -17.74 1.56
N ALA A 88 -0.30 -17.21 1.25
CA ALA A 88 -0.51 -16.39 0.06
C ALA A 88 -1.21 -15.08 0.40
N ILE A 89 -0.85 -14.02 -0.31
CA ILE A 89 -1.59 -12.76 -0.24
C ILE A 89 -2.81 -12.92 -1.14
N THR A 90 -4.00 -12.89 -0.54
CA THR A 90 -5.26 -13.15 -1.24
C THR A 90 -6.00 -11.88 -1.64
N GLU A 91 -5.71 -10.77 -0.97
CA GLU A 91 -6.38 -9.50 -1.26
C GLU A 91 -5.52 -8.31 -0.86
N SER A 92 -5.61 -7.25 -1.67
CA SER A 92 -5.16 -5.91 -1.30
C SER A 92 -6.38 -5.00 -1.39
N HIS A 93 -6.88 -4.55 -0.24
CA HIS A 93 -8.08 -3.71 -0.16
C HIS A 93 -7.71 -2.26 0.08
N LEU A 94 -8.23 -1.36 -0.76
CA LEU A 94 -8.02 0.08 -0.65
C LEU A 94 -9.29 0.75 -0.12
N ASP A 95 -9.19 1.44 1.00
CA ASP A 95 -10.24 2.29 1.55
C ASP A 95 -9.80 3.74 1.38
N VAL A 96 -10.53 4.50 0.57
CA VAL A 96 -10.09 5.82 0.09
C VAL A 96 -11.10 6.88 0.46
N LYS A 97 -10.65 7.94 1.11
CA LYS A 97 -11.44 9.13 1.39
C LYS A 97 -10.71 10.36 0.88
N ALA A 98 -11.39 11.17 0.10
CA ALA A 98 -10.76 12.34 -0.50
C ALA A 98 -11.63 13.59 -0.36
N LYS A 99 -10.97 14.72 -0.18
CA LYS A 99 -11.61 16.04 -0.23
C LYS A 99 -11.20 16.68 -1.56
N VAL A 100 -12.18 16.77 -2.48
CA VAL A 100 -11.96 17.32 -3.82
C VAL A 100 -13.04 18.37 -4.09
N PRO A 101 -12.70 19.67 -4.02
CA PRO A 101 -13.70 20.71 -4.20
C PRO A 101 -14.43 20.61 -5.54
N ARG A 102 -15.76 20.80 -5.52
CA ARG A 102 -16.65 20.86 -6.70
C ARG A 102 -16.82 19.54 -7.44
N MET A 103 -16.22 18.46 -7.01
CA MET A 103 -16.32 17.18 -7.69
C MET A 103 -17.55 16.40 -7.23
N LYS A 104 -18.25 15.77 -8.19
CA LYS A 104 -19.40 14.91 -7.92
C LYS A 104 -18.96 13.45 -7.70
N ALA A 105 -19.78 12.72 -6.97
CA ALA A 105 -19.47 11.35 -6.56
C ALA A 105 -19.22 10.39 -7.73
N ASP A 106 -20.04 10.48 -8.79
CA ASP A 106 -19.91 9.61 -9.96
C ASP A 106 -18.59 9.85 -10.70
N LYS A 107 -18.19 11.11 -10.88
CA LYS A 107 -16.92 11.44 -11.54
C LYS A 107 -15.73 11.02 -10.67
N PHE A 108 -15.86 11.19 -9.37
CA PHE A 108 -14.82 10.72 -8.44
C PHE A 108 -14.66 9.20 -8.53
N ALA A 109 -15.76 8.46 -8.60
CA ALA A 109 -15.72 6.99 -8.72
C ALA A 109 -14.99 6.55 -9.99
N GLU A 110 -15.22 7.23 -11.13
CA GLU A 110 -14.49 6.95 -12.37
C GLU A 110 -12.98 7.17 -12.20
N CYS A 111 -12.60 8.30 -11.61
CA CYS A 111 -11.19 8.63 -11.38
C CYS A 111 -10.52 7.64 -10.44
N ALA A 112 -11.20 7.24 -9.37
CA ALA A 112 -10.69 6.26 -8.43
C ALA A 112 -10.48 4.89 -9.09
N ALA A 113 -11.43 4.45 -9.93
CA ALA A 113 -11.31 3.20 -10.67
C ALA A 113 -10.13 3.23 -11.64
N GLU A 114 -9.92 4.33 -12.35
CA GLU A 114 -8.79 4.51 -13.25
C GLU A 114 -7.47 4.46 -12.48
N ALA A 115 -7.38 5.12 -11.34
CA ALA A 115 -6.19 5.12 -10.51
C ALA A 115 -5.86 3.72 -9.99
N LYS A 116 -6.88 2.96 -9.59
CA LYS A 116 -6.72 1.57 -9.15
C LYS A 116 -6.10 0.71 -10.25
N GLU A 117 -6.60 0.82 -11.47
CA GLU A 117 -6.12 0.02 -12.59
C GLU A 117 -4.71 0.42 -13.04
N SER A 118 -4.37 1.70 -12.99
CA SER A 118 -3.14 2.22 -13.58
C SER A 118 -2.00 2.45 -12.60
N CYS A 119 -2.24 2.34 -11.30
CA CYS A 119 -1.21 2.44 -10.28
C CYS A 119 -0.15 1.35 -10.49
N PRO A 120 1.15 1.71 -10.58
CA PRO A 120 2.21 0.70 -10.81
C PRO A 120 2.23 -0.45 -9.80
N ILE A 121 1.91 -0.19 -8.54
CA ILE A 121 1.86 -1.26 -7.53
C ILE A 121 0.65 -2.17 -7.77
N SER A 122 -0.51 -1.61 -8.17
CA SER A 122 -1.65 -2.44 -8.57
C SER A 122 -1.30 -3.38 -9.73
N LYS A 123 -0.53 -2.89 -10.68
CA LYS A 123 -0.08 -3.71 -11.82
C LYS A 123 0.93 -4.78 -11.42
N LEU A 124 1.73 -4.51 -10.39
CA LEU A 124 2.71 -5.45 -9.87
C LEU A 124 2.07 -6.60 -9.12
N LEU A 125 1.05 -6.31 -8.32
CA LEU A 125 0.47 -7.28 -7.41
C LEU A 125 -0.40 -8.29 -8.17
N ASN A 126 -0.06 -9.57 -8.02
CA ASN A 126 -0.85 -10.67 -8.56
C ASN A 126 -1.82 -11.18 -7.50
N THR A 127 -2.81 -10.35 -7.17
CA THR A 127 -3.81 -10.67 -6.16
C THR A 127 -5.12 -9.95 -6.48
N ASN A 128 -6.17 -10.26 -5.75
CA ASN A 128 -7.44 -9.56 -5.86
C ASN A 128 -7.31 -8.17 -5.25
N ILE A 129 -7.54 -7.13 -6.02
CA ILE A 129 -7.51 -5.74 -5.56
C ILE A 129 -8.93 -5.21 -5.49
N THR A 130 -9.36 -4.85 -4.29
CA THR A 130 -10.69 -4.30 -4.04
C THR A 130 -10.59 -2.88 -3.53
N MET A 131 -11.69 -2.11 -3.64
CA MET A 131 -11.67 -0.72 -3.24
C MET A 131 -13.03 -0.22 -2.82
N GLU A 132 -13.04 0.59 -1.76
CA GLU A 132 -14.16 1.45 -1.41
C GLU A 132 -13.63 2.89 -1.44
N ALA A 133 -14.18 3.73 -2.29
CA ALA A 133 -13.72 5.09 -2.46
C ALA A 133 -14.87 6.07 -2.37
N GLY A 134 -14.70 7.13 -1.57
CA GLY A 134 -15.72 8.14 -1.37
C GLY A 134 -15.15 9.53 -1.13
N LEU A 135 -15.97 10.54 -1.45
CA LEU A 135 -15.68 11.93 -1.10
C LEU A 135 -16.01 12.15 0.37
N ALA A 136 -15.15 12.87 1.04
CA ALA A 136 -15.32 13.19 2.46
C ALA A 136 -15.98 14.55 2.65
#